data_6f4892d09a2109b888a93a12edf9d299
#
_entry.id   6f4892d09a2109b888a93a12edf9d299
#
_cell.length_a   1.000
_cell.length_b   1.000
_cell.length_c   1.000
_cell.angle_alpha   90.00
_cell.angle_beta   90.00
_cell.angle_gamma   90.00
#
_symmetry.space_group_name_H-M   'P 1'
#
loop_
_entity.id
_entity.type
_entity.pdbx_description
1 polymer ?
#
loop_
_entity_poly.entity_id
_entity_poly.type
_entity_poly.pdbx_seq_one_letter_code
_entity_poly.pdbx_strand_id
1 'polypeptide(L)'
;MGRRKDLFFLLPLVIPLAPVMNPSRSLLSTPNRRIAAIAMLVLVVDQISKALVLQFLPNVWEEKTVVDGFFKVVHWQNTGAAWSSFTGKNGMLALIAIVALVILYFSRHHFNSHTLLGQFAFGLVIGGIMGNLVDRIVRQHVVDFIRFYIRLRGGNGEETGFPAFNIADSAICVGVTLVFLMTWRNEHAPKPVESPSE
;
A
#
# COMPACT_ATOMS: atom_id res chain seq x y z
N MET A 1 -21.22 -84.64 -23.63
CA MET A 1 -20.94 -83.70 -24.76
C MET A 1 -21.48 -82.33 -24.31
N GLY A 2 -20.72 -81.59 -23.57
CA GLY A 2 -21.12 -80.30 -22.98
C GLY A 2 -20.12 -79.19 -23.40
N ARG A 3 -20.59 -78.25 -24.18
CA ARG A 3 -19.79 -77.11 -24.64
C ARG A 3 -19.63 -76.11 -23.47
N ARG A 4 -18.38 -75.76 -23.12
CA ARG A 4 -18.04 -74.62 -22.30
C ARG A 4 -18.21 -73.36 -23.14
N LYS A 5 -19.03 -72.45 -22.65
CA LYS A 5 -19.11 -71.08 -23.16
C LYS A 5 -18.12 -70.25 -22.37
N ASP A 6 -17.03 -69.88 -22.99
CA ASP A 6 -16.07 -68.92 -22.44
C ASP A 6 -16.68 -67.52 -22.50
N LEU A 7 -17.06 -66.99 -21.31
CA LEU A 7 -17.59 -65.66 -21.12
C LEU A 7 -16.40 -64.68 -20.98
N PHE A 8 -16.01 -64.07 -22.08
CA PHE A 8 -15.04 -62.97 -22.04
C PHE A 8 -15.64 -61.78 -21.28
N PHE A 9 -15.17 -61.60 -20.03
CA PHE A 9 -15.47 -60.40 -19.24
C PHE A 9 -14.67 -59.24 -19.82
N LEU A 10 -15.30 -58.40 -20.63
CA LEU A 10 -14.77 -57.07 -21.03
C LEU A 10 -14.81 -56.16 -19.82
N LEU A 11 -13.69 -56.05 -19.10
CA LEU A 11 -13.47 -54.99 -18.11
C LEU A 11 -13.43 -53.64 -18.85
N PRO A 12 -14.30 -52.69 -18.54
CA PRO A 12 -14.14 -51.33 -19.09
C PRO A 12 -12.86 -50.72 -18.53
N LEU A 13 -11.93 -50.43 -19.42
CA LEU A 13 -10.72 -49.65 -19.12
C LEU A 13 -11.15 -48.26 -18.69
N VAL A 14 -11.31 -48.04 -17.40
CA VAL A 14 -11.53 -46.71 -16.84
C VAL A 14 -10.20 -45.95 -16.92
N ILE A 15 -10.01 -45.21 -18.00
CA ILE A 15 -8.91 -44.27 -18.13
C ILE A 15 -9.21 -43.15 -17.13
N PRO A 16 -8.36 -42.92 -16.10
CA PRO A 16 -8.56 -41.78 -15.21
C PRO A 16 -8.38 -40.52 -16.04
N LEU A 17 -9.47 -39.75 -16.22
CA LEU A 17 -9.41 -38.43 -16.79
C LEU A 17 -8.43 -37.61 -15.94
N ALA A 18 -7.36 -37.15 -16.59
CA ALA A 18 -6.41 -36.24 -15.96
C ALA A 18 -7.18 -35.07 -15.32
N PRO A 19 -6.79 -34.62 -14.14
CA PRO A 19 -7.50 -33.51 -13.49
C PRO A 19 -7.53 -32.33 -14.45
N VAL A 20 -8.73 -31.88 -14.78
CA VAL A 20 -8.94 -30.66 -15.58
C VAL A 20 -8.23 -29.54 -14.83
N MET A 21 -7.06 -29.14 -15.31
CA MET A 21 -6.37 -27.96 -14.81
C MET A 21 -7.30 -26.77 -15.02
N ASN A 22 -7.83 -26.25 -13.93
CA ASN A 22 -8.72 -25.10 -13.93
C ASN A 22 -7.91 -23.86 -14.41
N PRO A 23 -8.11 -23.34 -15.63
CA PRO A 23 -7.20 -22.42 -16.28
C PRO A 23 -7.46 -20.97 -15.91
N SER A 24 -7.70 -20.63 -14.66
CA SER A 24 -7.64 -19.24 -14.23
C SER A 24 -7.87 -19.06 -12.73
N ARG A 25 -6.91 -19.44 -11.92
CA ARG A 25 -6.79 -18.68 -10.66
C ARG A 25 -6.19 -17.33 -11.04
N SER A 26 -7.02 -16.30 -11.19
CA SER A 26 -6.55 -14.94 -11.44
C SER A 26 -5.44 -14.61 -10.42
N LEU A 27 -4.40 -13.89 -10.85
CA LEU A 27 -3.28 -13.48 -9.98
C LEU A 27 -3.79 -12.78 -8.70
N LEU A 28 -5.01 -12.24 -8.74
CA LEU A 28 -5.67 -11.52 -7.65
C LEU A 28 -6.74 -12.35 -6.91
N SER A 29 -6.67 -13.69 -6.95
CA SER A 29 -7.70 -14.56 -6.35
C SER A 29 -7.72 -14.58 -4.83
N THR A 30 -6.64 -14.21 -4.15
CA THR A 30 -6.54 -14.25 -2.69
C THR A 30 -6.35 -12.86 -2.09
N PRO A 31 -6.83 -12.61 -0.85
CA PRO A 31 -6.62 -11.35 -0.13
C PRO A 31 -5.15 -10.92 -0.11
N ASN A 32 -4.25 -11.81 0.24
CA ASN A 32 -2.82 -11.50 0.34
C ASN A 32 -2.22 -11.07 -1.01
N ARG A 33 -2.63 -11.68 -2.12
CA ARG A 33 -2.16 -11.30 -3.46
C ARG A 33 -2.66 -9.92 -3.88
N ARG A 34 -3.89 -9.56 -3.50
CA ARG A 34 -4.44 -8.22 -3.76
C ARG A 34 -3.71 -7.17 -2.95
N ILE A 35 -3.49 -7.41 -1.65
CA ILE A 35 -2.69 -6.53 -0.80
C ILE A 35 -1.30 -6.34 -1.39
N ALA A 36 -0.61 -7.42 -1.76
CA ALA A 36 0.72 -7.37 -2.35
C ALA A 36 0.73 -6.61 -3.70
N ALA A 37 -0.28 -6.81 -4.55
CA ALA A 37 -0.39 -6.11 -5.84
C ALA A 37 -0.60 -4.60 -5.64
N ILE A 38 -1.45 -4.20 -4.70
CA ILE A 38 -1.69 -2.79 -4.38
C ILE A 38 -0.42 -2.17 -3.78
N ALA A 39 0.22 -2.85 -2.83
CA ALA A 39 1.47 -2.38 -2.24
C ALA A 39 2.59 -2.21 -3.28
N MET A 40 2.72 -3.16 -4.21
CA MET A 40 3.67 -3.06 -5.31
C MET A 40 3.35 -1.90 -6.24
N LEU A 41 2.08 -1.69 -6.59
CA LEU A 41 1.65 -0.57 -7.41
C LEU A 41 2.02 0.77 -6.76
N VAL A 42 1.71 0.94 -5.47
CA VAL A 42 2.06 2.15 -4.71
C VAL A 42 3.57 2.36 -4.70
N LEU A 43 4.34 1.33 -4.38
CA LEU A 43 5.80 1.37 -4.38
C LEU A 43 6.36 1.80 -5.75
N VAL A 44 5.88 1.20 -6.83
CA VAL A 44 6.34 1.52 -8.19
C VAL A 44 5.99 2.95 -8.56
N VAL A 45 4.76 3.39 -8.31
CA VAL A 45 4.32 4.77 -8.60
C VAL A 45 5.13 5.79 -7.78
N ASP A 46 5.36 5.51 -6.49
CA ASP A 46 6.16 6.36 -5.63
C ASP A 46 7.61 6.48 -6.14
N GLN A 47 8.26 5.36 -6.42
CA GLN A 47 9.67 5.38 -6.87
C GLN A 47 9.83 5.98 -8.27
N ILE A 48 8.88 5.76 -9.19
CA ILE A 48 8.88 6.41 -10.51
C ILE A 48 8.71 7.92 -10.36
N SER A 49 7.74 8.39 -9.57
CA SER A 49 7.51 9.81 -9.36
C SER A 49 8.73 10.51 -8.76
N LYS A 50 9.38 9.89 -7.77
CA LYS A 50 10.63 10.39 -7.18
C LYS A 50 11.78 10.42 -8.19
N ALA A 51 11.93 9.38 -9.00
CA ALA A 51 12.95 9.34 -10.05
C ALA A 51 12.75 10.46 -11.09
N LEU A 52 11.50 10.72 -11.50
CA LEU A 52 11.16 11.81 -12.39
C LEU A 52 11.51 13.19 -11.77
N VAL A 53 11.18 13.38 -10.49
CA VAL A 53 11.54 14.62 -9.79
C VAL A 53 13.05 14.82 -9.75
N LEU A 54 13.82 13.81 -9.41
CA LEU A 54 15.29 13.87 -9.40
C LEU A 54 15.89 14.14 -10.79
N GLN A 55 15.22 13.71 -11.85
CA GLN A 55 15.64 13.97 -13.22
C GLN A 55 15.32 15.39 -13.68
N PHE A 56 14.13 15.90 -13.36
CA PHE A 56 13.67 17.23 -13.82
C PHE A 56 14.05 18.39 -12.90
N LEU A 57 14.34 18.12 -11.63
CA LEU A 57 14.80 19.07 -10.61
C LEU A 57 16.07 18.48 -9.95
N PRO A 58 17.22 18.50 -10.66
CA PRO A 58 18.42 17.82 -10.19
C PRO A 58 19.04 18.46 -8.94
N ASN A 59 18.77 19.74 -8.68
CA ASN A 59 19.36 20.44 -7.55
C ASN A 59 18.47 20.31 -6.32
N VAL A 60 19.09 20.05 -5.17
CA VAL A 60 18.38 20.04 -3.88
C VAL A 60 17.88 21.45 -3.59
N TRP A 61 16.65 21.56 -3.08
CA TRP A 61 15.91 22.80 -2.83
C TRP A 61 15.43 23.52 -4.11
N GLU A 62 15.56 22.89 -5.26
CA GLU A 62 14.97 23.41 -6.49
C GLU A 62 13.44 23.31 -6.43
N GLU A 63 12.77 24.36 -6.92
CA GLU A 63 11.31 24.44 -6.89
C GLU A 63 10.78 24.86 -8.26
N LYS A 64 9.68 24.25 -8.70
CA LYS A 64 8.95 24.63 -9.90
C LYS A 64 7.49 24.93 -9.54
N THR A 65 7.09 26.17 -9.67
CA THR A 65 5.70 26.59 -9.46
C THR A 65 4.83 26.03 -10.59
N VAL A 66 3.78 25.29 -10.20
CA VAL A 66 2.77 24.76 -11.11
C VAL A 66 1.52 25.62 -11.09
N VAL A 67 1.04 25.98 -9.88
CA VAL A 67 -0.08 26.90 -9.67
C VAL A 67 0.40 27.96 -8.68
N ASP A 68 0.51 29.21 -9.16
CA ASP A 68 1.01 30.30 -8.32
C ASP A 68 0.12 30.54 -7.09
N GLY A 69 0.75 30.69 -5.94
CA GLY A 69 0.08 30.85 -4.66
C GLY A 69 -0.59 29.61 -4.10
N PHE A 70 -0.43 28.42 -4.73
CA PHE A 70 -1.09 27.21 -4.26
C PHE A 70 -0.25 25.94 -4.32
N PHE A 71 0.43 25.66 -5.45
CA PHE A 71 1.09 24.36 -5.65
C PHE A 71 2.45 24.48 -6.35
N LYS A 72 3.44 23.81 -5.78
CA LYS A 72 4.79 23.65 -6.34
C LYS A 72 5.19 22.18 -6.38
N VAL A 73 6.00 21.83 -7.37
CA VAL A 73 6.84 20.64 -7.32
C VAL A 73 8.22 21.07 -6.83
N VAL A 74 8.72 20.38 -5.82
CA VAL A 74 9.98 20.71 -5.16
C VAL A 74 10.88 19.48 -5.09
N HIS A 75 12.21 19.69 -4.95
CA HIS A 75 13.13 18.61 -4.62
C HIS A 75 13.66 18.82 -3.20
N TRP A 76 12.96 18.30 -2.22
CA TRP A 76 13.37 18.36 -0.82
C TRP A 76 13.85 17.01 -0.31
N GLN A 77 14.97 17.04 0.44
CA GLN A 77 15.54 15.87 1.08
C GLN A 77 15.14 15.83 2.54
N ASN A 78 14.34 14.81 2.90
CA ASN A 78 13.84 14.65 4.26
C ASN A 78 14.63 13.53 4.97
N THR A 79 15.52 13.92 5.88
CA THR A 79 16.28 12.99 6.74
C THR A 79 15.58 12.70 8.07
N GLY A 80 14.39 13.29 8.28
CA GLY A 80 13.58 13.16 9.49
C GLY A 80 12.24 12.44 9.24
N ALA A 81 11.31 12.69 10.16
CA ALA A 81 9.90 12.38 10.01
C ALA A 81 9.12 13.67 9.72
N ALA A 82 7.78 13.60 9.77
CA ALA A 82 6.92 14.76 9.60
C ALA A 82 7.35 15.91 10.52
N TRP A 83 7.26 17.14 10.01
CA TRP A 83 7.63 18.37 10.73
C TRP A 83 9.10 18.41 11.19
N SER A 84 10.03 17.87 10.39
CA SER A 84 11.46 17.77 10.70
C SER A 84 11.77 17.05 12.03
N SER A 85 10.84 16.27 12.57
CA SER A 85 11.08 15.45 13.74
C SER A 85 12.13 14.39 13.43
N PHE A 86 13.04 14.13 14.38
CA PHE A 86 14.12 13.14 14.23
C PHE A 86 15.08 13.41 13.07
N THR A 87 15.31 14.69 12.70
CA THR A 87 16.29 15.06 11.66
C THR A 87 17.64 14.39 11.93
N GLY A 88 18.25 13.82 10.89
CA GLY A 88 19.51 13.09 11.00
C GLY A 88 19.41 11.68 11.59
N LYS A 89 18.21 11.22 11.98
CA LYS A 89 17.98 9.87 12.53
C LYS A 89 17.47 8.88 11.46
N ASN A 90 17.95 9.02 10.24
CA ASN A 90 17.48 8.21 9.08
C ASN A 90 17.48 6.70 9.34
N GLY A 91 18.55 6.16 9.95
CA GLY A 91 18.65 4.73 10.28
C GLY A 91 17.61 4.27 11.32
N MET A 92 17.31 5.13 12.30
CA MET A 92 16.26 4.84 13.29
C MET A 92 14.87 4.81 12.61
N LEU A 93 14.60 5.76 11.73
CA LEU A 93 13.34 5.80 10.99
C LEU A 93 13.19 4.59 10.03
N ALA A 94 14.28 4.14 9.42
CA ALA A 94 14.29 2.91 8.62
C ALA A 94 13.96 1.69 9.49
N LEU A 95 14.55 1.60 10.70
CA LEU A 95 14.24 0.52 11.65
C LEU A 95 12.77 0.55 12.08
N ILE A 96 12.24 1.73 12.40
CA ILE A 96 10.81 1.91 12.75
C ILE A 96 9.92 1.44 11.60
N ALA A 97 10.26 1.77 10.36
CA ALA A 97 9.51 1.33 9.18
C ALA A 97 9.51 -0.21 9.04
N ILE A 98 10.65 -0.86 9.27
CA ILE A 98 10.76 -2.33 9.26
C ILE A 98 9.88 -2.93 10.36
N VAL A 99 9.98 -2.42 11.59
CA VAL A 99 9.16 -2.89 12.72
C VAL A 99 7.67 -2.71 12.43
N ALA A 100 7.27 -1.58 11.84
CA ALA A 100 5.89 -1.33 11.43
C ALA A 100 5.41 -2.35 10.40
N LEU A 101 6.21 -2.68 9.39
CA LEU A 101 5.89 -3.71 8.39
C LEU A 101 5.70 -5.09 9.04
N VAL A 102 6.56 -5.46 10.00
CA VAL A 102 6.46 -6.71 10.74
C VAL A 102 5.17 -6.75 11.56
N ILE A 103 4.87 -5.69 12.31
CA ILE A 103 3.63 -5.56 13.09
C ILE A 103 2.41 -5.68 12.16
N LEU A 104 2.38 -4.94 11.06
CA LEU A 104 1.28 -5.00 10.09
C LEU A 104 1.10 -6.40 9.51
N TYR A 105 2.19 -7.10 9.20
CA TYR A 105 2.13 -8.47 8.70
C TYR A 105 1.45 -9.42 9.69
N PHE A 106 1.81 -9.36 10.97
CA PHE A 106 1.22 -10.23 12.00
C PHE A 106 -0.19 -9.78 12.40
N SER A 107 -0.46 -8.47 12.41
CA SER A 107 -1.76 -7.91 12.81
C SER A 107 -2.82 -7.92 11.70
N ARG A 108 -2.48 -8.32 10.46
CA ARG A 108 -3.38 -8.24 9.30
C ARG A 108 -4.75 -8.93 9.51
N HIS A 109 -4.81 -9.96 10.36
CA HIS A 109 -6.04 -10.69 10.64
C HIS A 109 -7.04 -9.89 11.52
N HIS A 110 -6.56 -8.92 12.28
CA HIS A 110 -7.38 -8.10 13.16
C HIS A 110 -8.07 -6.93 12.45
N PHE A 111 -7.60 -6.54 11.27
CA PHE A 111 -8.03 -5.31 10.58
C PHE A 111 -8.86 -5.60 9.32
N ASN A 112 -9.88 -6.44 9.38
CA ASN A 112 -10.80 -6.68 8.26
C ASN A 112 -10.13 -6.89 6.88
N SER A 113 -8.92 -7.46 6.86
CA SER A 113 -8.17 -7.76 5.63
C SER A 113 -8.91 -8.74 4.69
N HIS A 114 -10.05 -9.29 5.14
CA HIS A 114 -10.93 -10.11 4.32
C HIS A 114 -11.81 -9.29 3.37
N THR A 115 -12.09 -8.02 3.67
CA THR A 115 -12.87 -7.11 2.81
C THR A 115 -11.99 -6.47 1.73
N LEU A 116 -12.57 -6.14 0.58
CA LEU A 116 -11.84 -5.45 -0.49
C LEU A 116 -11.29 -4.10 -0.03
N LEU A 117 -12.07 -3.35 0.75
CA LEU A 117 -11.65 -2.07 1.29
C LEU A 117 -10.48 -2.22 2.27
N GLY A 118 -10.52 -3.23 3.14
CA GLY A 118 -9.41 -3.56 4.04
C GLY A 118 -8.14 -3.95 3.29
N GLN A 119 -8.27 -4.78 2.24
CA GLN A 119 -7.14 -5.16 1.39
C GLN A 119 -6.52 -3.92 0.70
N PHE A 120 -7.36 -3.01 0.22
CA PHE A 120 -6.91 -1.76 -0.38
C PHE A 120 -6.19 -0.88 0.64
N ALA A 121 -6.78 -0.64 1.80
CA ALA A 121 -6.17 0.14 2.87
C ALA A 121 -4.82 -0.42 3.32
N PHE A 122 -4.73 -1.73 3.55
CA PHE A 122 -3.48 -2.40 3.90
C PHE A 122 -2.43 -2.31 2.82
N GLY A 123 -2.83 -2.49 1.55
CA GLY A 123 -1.93 -2.35 0.41
C GLY A 123 -1.33 -0.94 0.32
N LEU A 124 -2.15 0.10 0.53
CA LEU A 124 -1.70 1.49 0.57
C LEU A 124 -0.66 1.73 1.69
N VAL A 125 -0.95 1.29 2.92
CA VAL A 125 -0.05 1.49 4.06
C VAL A 125 1.28 0.75 3.84
N ILE A 126 1.23 -0.53 3.47
CA ILE A 126 2.44 -1.33 3.24
C ILE A 126 3.27 -0.74 2.10
N GLY A 127 2.64 -0.41 0.96
CA GLY A 127 3.33 0.17 -0.19
C GLY A 127 3.97 1.51 0.11
N GLY A 128 3.28 2.39 0.84
CA GLY A 128 3.83 3.68 1.27
C GLY A 128 4.99 3.54 2.25
N ILE A 129 4.88 2.67 3.28
CA ILE A 129 6.00 2.41 4.20
C ILE A 129 7.21 1.87 3.43
N MET A 130 6.99 0.94 2.48
CA MET A 130 8.06 0.38 1.65
C MET A 130 8.71 1.46 0.75
N GLY A 131 7.93 2.36 0.15
CA GLY A 131 8.43 3.46 -0.68
C GLY A 131 9.43 4.34 0.07
N ASN A 132 9.03 4.81 1.25
CA ASN A 132 9.89 5.64 2.10
C ASN A 132 11.05 4.85 2.73
N LEU A 133 10.90 3.54 2.96
CA LEU A 133 11.98 2.68 3.44
C LEU A 133 13.07 2.48 2.37
N VAL A 134 12.67 2.25 1.11
CA VAL A 134 13.62 2.15 -0.02
C VAL A 134 14.46 3.42 -0.12
N ASP A 135 13.84 4.59 -0.04
CA ASP A 135 14.56 5.86 -0.06
C ASP A 135 15.58 5.96 1.06
N ARG A 136 15.18 5.62 2.30
CA ARG A 136 16.08 5.67 3.45
C ARG A 136 17.27 4.73 3.35
N ILE A 137 17.08 3.55 2.76
CA ILE A 137 18.17 2.58 2.57
C ILE A 137 19.10 3.00 1.42
N VAL A 138 18.52 3.41 0.28
CA VAL A 138 19.29 3.64 -0.95
C VAL A 138 19.86 5.06 -1.00
N ARG A 139 19.02 6.08 -0.65
CA ARG A 139 19.37 7.50 -0.78
C ARG A 139 19.78 8.16 0.54
N GLN A 140 19.58 7.47 1.67
CA GLN A 140 19.78 8.00 3.02
C GLN A 140 18.88 9.17 3.42
N HIS A 141 17.88 9.49 2.62
CA HIS A 141 16.84 10.49 2.85
C HIS A 141 15.59 10.11 2.05
N VAL A 142 14.45 10.69 2.39
CA VAL A 142 13.22 10.59 1.60
C VAL A 142 13.14 11.77 0.66
N VAL A 143 12.71 11.54 -0.59
CA VAL A 143 12.47 12.60 -1.58
C VAL A 143 11.04 13.08 -1.44
N ASP A 144 10.85 14.33 -0.98
CA ASP A 144 9.56 14.99 -0.87
C ASP A 144 9.41 16.02 -1.99
N PHE A 145 8.26 16.00 -2.70
CA PHE A 145 8.12 16.81 -3.92
C PHE A 145 6.77 17.48 -4.11
N ILE A 146 5.74 17.15 -3.35
CA ILE A 146 4.43 17.79 -3.40
C ILE A 146 4.38 18.86 -2.32
N ARG A 147 4.28 20.13 -2.70
CA ARG A 147 4.18 21.24 -1.75
C ARG A 147 2.97 22.09 -2.03
N PHE A 148 2.04 22.14 -1.08
CA PHE A 148 0.95 23.11 -1.05
C PHE A 148 1.33 24.31 -0.18
N TYR A 149 1.10 25.52 -0.69
CA TYR A 149 1.44 26.75 -0.02
C TYR A 149 0.44 27.85 -0.33
N ILE A 150 0.42 28.85 0.55
CA ILE A 150 -0.30 30.10 0.33
C ILE A 150 0.67 31.26 0.48
N ARG A 151 0.45 32.32 -0.28
CA ARG A 151 1.21 33.56 -0.16
C ARG A 151 0.45 34.51 0.75
N LEU A 152 1.08 34.99 1.83
CA LEU A 152 0.44 35.85 2.81
C LEU A 152 0.26 37.25 2.19
N ARG A 153 -0.98 37.76 2.25
CA ARG A 153 -1.33 39.09 1.77
C ARG A 153 -0.79 40.16 2.75
N GLY A 154 0.16 41.00 2.33
CA GLY A 154 0.76 42.03 3.19
C GLY A 154 2.12 41.67 3.79
N GLY A 155 2.62 40.48 3.61
CA GLY A 155 4.00 40.11 3.89
C GLY A 155 4.91 40.34 2.68
N ASN A 156 6.23 40.44 2.88
CA ASN A 156 7.25 40.64 1.85
C ASN A 156 7.38 39.44 0.88
N GLY A 157 6.25 38.82 0.47
CA GLY A 157 6.24 37.58 -0.36
C GLY A 157 6.45 36.32 0.42
N GLU A 158 6.32 36.34 1.74
CA GLU A 158 6.44 35.14 2.59
C GLU A 158 5.40 34.11 2.22
N GLU A 159 5.90 32.90 1.99
CA GLU A 159 5.08 31.73 1.70
C GLU A 159 4.97 30.87 2.96
N THR A 160 3.74 30.52 3.31
CA THR A 160 3.47 29.53 4.34
C THR A 160 2.72 28.35 3.74
N GLY A 161 2.90 27.15 4.25
CA GLY A 161 2.26 25.99 3.66
C GLY A 161 2.48 24.71 4.44
N PHE A 162 1.90 23.65 3.90
CA PHE A 162 2.11 22.31 4.41
C PHE A 162 3.55 21.85 4.07
N PRO A 163 4.24 21.12 4.95
CA PRO A 163 5.50 20.49 4.62
C PRO A 163 5.38 19.66 3.33
N ALA A 164 6.43 19.67 2.51
CA ALA A 164 6.42 18.83 1.32
C ALA A 164 6.30 17.36 1.69
N PHE A 165 5.66 16.60 0.81
CA PHE A 165 5.42 15.16 0.97
C PHE A 165 5.47 14.45 -0.38
N ASN A 166 5.25 13.15 -0.41
CA ASN A 166 5.34 12.30 -1.59
C ASN A 166 4.13 11.35 -1.73
N ILE A 167 4.15 10.48 -2.74
CA ILE A 167 3.08 9.50 -2.99
C ILE A 167 3.00 8.46 -1.86
N ALA A 168 4.14 8.03 -1.32
CA ALA A 168 4.17 7.08 -0.21
C ALA A 168 3.48 7.65 1.04
N ASP A 169 3.72 8.91 1.38
CA ASP A 169 3.07 9.59 2.52
C ASP A 169 1.56 9.70 2.30
N SER A 170 1.15 10.07 1.08
CA SER A 170 -0.27 10.13 0.70
C SER A 170 -0.94 8.76 0.87
N ALA A 171 -0.28 7.70 0.41
CA ALA A 171 -0.79 6.33 0.52
C ALA A 171 -0.91 5.90 1.99
N ILE A 172 0.09 6.19 2.84
CA ILE A 172 0.04 5.92 4.28
C ILE A 172 -1.14 6.67 4.91
N CYS A 173 -1.27 7.97 4.67
CA CYS A 173 -2.35 8.78 5.25
C CYS A 173 -3.74 8.26 4.85
N VAL A 174 -3.97 8.01 3.57
CA VAL A 174 -5.25 7.47 3.07
C VAL A 174 -5.50 6.08 3.64
N GLY A 175 -4.52 5.20 3.61
CA GLY A 175 -4.65 3.83 4.11
C GLY A 175 -4.97 3.77 5.60
N VAL A 176 -4.27 4.54 6.43
CA VAL A 176 -4.52 4.64 7.89
C VAL A 176 -5.91 5.21 8.15
N THR A 177 -6.31 6.26 7.43
CA THR A 177 -7.65 6.85 7.56
C THR A 177 -8.74 5.82 7.24
N LEU A 178 -8.58 5.03 6.18
CA LEU A 178 -9.53 3.98 5.83
C LEU A 178 -9.61 2.89 6.91
N VAL A 179 -8.47 2.44 7.44
CA VAL A 179 -8.45 1.47 8.55
C VAL A 179 -9.18 2.03 9.77
N PHE A 180 -8.92 3.28 10.14
CA PHE A 180 -9.57 3.94 11.26
C PHE A 180 -11.10 4.00 11.06
N LEU A 181 -11.57 4.48 9.90
CA LEU A 181 -13.00 4.59 9.60
C LEU A 181 -13.71 3.22 9.59
N MET A 182 -13.03 2.18 9.11
CA MET A 182 -13.58 0.82 9.12
C MET A 182 -13.73 0.29 10.55
N THR A 183 -12.74 0.49 11.39
CA THR A 183 -12.75 0.07 12.80
C THR A 183 -13.83 0.83 13.56
N TRP A 184 -13.88 2.14 13.40
CA TRP A 184 -14.91 2.99 14.00
C TRP A 184 -16.34 2.54 13.66
N ARG A 185 -16.59 2.26 12.38
CA ARG A 185 -17.91 1.81 11.92
C ARG A 185 -18.30 0.46 12.53
N ASN A 186 -17.36 -0.46 12.66
CA ASN A 186 -17.62 -1.78 13.22
C ASN A 186 -17.94 -1.73 14.72
N GLU A 187 -17.27 -0.87 15.47
CA GLU A 187 -17.54 -0.68 16.91
C GLU A 187 -18.92 -0.07 17.19
N HIS A 188 -19.42 0.75 16.26
CA HIS A 188 -20.72 1.44 16.39
C HIS A 188 -21.86 0.75 15.64
N ALA A 189 -21.62 -0.42 15.03
CA ALA A 189 -22.69 -1.20 14.40
C ALA A 189 -23.66 -1.73 15.46
N PRO A 190 -24.98 -1.67 15.26
CA PRO A 190 -25.97 -2.24 16.17
C PRO A 190 -25.67 -3.73 16.36
N LYS A 191 -25.58 -4.17 17.62
CA LYS A 191 -25.45 -5.60 17.91
C LYS A 191 -26.71 -6.32 17.41
N PRO A 192 -26.58 -7.52 16.80
CA PRO A 192 -27.73 -8.32 16.43
C PRO A 192 -28.61 -8.53 17.67
N VAL A 193 -29.90 -8.28 17.53
CA VAL A 193 -30.87 -8.62 18.59
C VAL A 193 -30.90 -10.14 18.67
N GLU A 194 -30.41 -10.70 19.78
CA GLU A 194 -30.60 -12.12 20.06
C GLU A 194 -32.09 -12.42 20.08
N SER A 195 -32.55 -13.27 19.15
CA SER A 195 -33.90 -13.79 19.20
C SER A 195 -34.04 -14.62 20.49
N PRO A 196 -35.15 -14.43 21.28
CA PRO A 196 -35.37 -15.26 22.44
C PRO A 196 -35.37 -16.74 22.01
N SER A 197 -34.57 -17.55 22.68
CA SER A 197 -34.62 -19.01 22.54
C SER A 197 -35.96 -19.49 23.06
N GLU A 198 -36.83 -20.01 22.17
CA GLU A 198 -38.02 -20.77 22.53
C GLU A 198 -37.67 -22.10 23.19
#